data_c6fcb7711b59b28e256558390bcb7b6d
#
_entry.id   c6fcb7711b59b28e256558390bcb7b6d
#
_cell.length_a   1.000
_cell.length_b   1.000
_cell.length_c   1.000
_cell.angle_alpha   90.00
_cell.angle_beta   90.00
_cell.angle_gamma   90.00
#
_symmetry.space_group_name_H-M   'P 1'
#
loop_
_entity.id
_entity.type
_entity.pdbx_description
1 polymer ?
#
loop_
_entity_poly.entity_id
_entity_poly.type
_entity_poly.pdbx_seq_one_letter_code
_entity_poly.pdbx_strand_id
1 'polypeptide(L)'
;MNTDMVMAALNQAIADRNNPKDVIHHSDRGVQYLSIRYTEKMADSSVIASVDTTGDSYDNALAETVNGLYKTEVIEYLKQQWRDAYDVELATLEWVDWSNKTRLHSKIGYVSPFEFERRYYDSLTESDKVA
;
A
#
# COMPACT_ATOMS: atom_id res chain seq x y z
N MET A 1 -2.97 1.02 -18.07
CA MET A 1 -2.12 1.58 -16.99
C MET A 1 -0.75 1.90 -17.57
N ASN A 2 -0.25 3.09 -17.37
CA ASN A 2 1.04 3.48 -17.89
C ASN A 2 2.07 3.68 -16.76
N THR A 3 3.34 3.77 -17.14
CA THR A 3 4.44 3.91 -16.18
C THR A 3 4.31 5.19 -15.34
N ASP A 4 3.81 6.28 -15.92
CA ASP A 4 3.67 7.54 -15.18
C ASP A 4 2.69 7.44 -14.02
N MET A 5 1.59 6.74 -14.19
CA MET A 5 0.61 6.52 -13.11
C MET A 5 1.21 5.67 -11.99
N VAL A 6 1.93 4.62 -12.35
CA VAL A 6 2.59 3.75 -11.37
C VAL A 6 3.68 4.53 -10.62
N MET A 7 4.45 5.34 -11.34
CA MET A 7 5.49 6.19 -10.73
C MET A 7 4.89 7.21 -9.76
N ALA A 8 3.77 7.83 -10.12
CA ALA A 8 3.09 8.78 -9.24
C ALA A 8 2.65 8.11 -7.94
N ALA A 9 2.10 6.90 -8.02
CA ALA A 9 1.68 6.15 -6.85
C ALA A 9 2.87 5.80 -5.95
N LEU A 10 3.97 5.33 -6.54
CA LEU A 10 5.19 5.00 -5.80
C LEU A 10 5.77 6.24 -5.12
N ASN A 11 5.87 7.36 -5.83
CA ASN A 11 6.39 8.61 -5.27
C ASN A 11 5.55 9.09 -4.10
N GLN A 12 4.22 9.02 -4.23
CA GLN A 12 3.31 9.41 -3.16
C GLN A 12 3.49 8.51 -1.93
N ALA A 13 3.59 7.20 -2.13
CA ALA A 13 3.76 6.27 -1.01
C ALA A 13 5.06 6.52 -0.26
N ILE A 14 6.16 6.77 -0.97
CA ILE A 14 7.46 7.07 -0.36
C ILE A 14 7.39 8.37 0.44
N ALA A 15 6.78 9.41 -0.13
CA ALA A 15 6.63 10.70 0.55
C ALA A 15 5.73 10.61 1.78
N ASP A 16 4.59 9.93 1.65
CA ASP A 16 3.63 9.78 2.75
C ASP A 16 4.22 9.02 3.94
N ARG A 17 5.20 8.15 3.69
CA ARG A 17 5.87 7.40 4.75
C ARG A 17 7.21 8.01 5.16
N ASN A 18 7.46 9.29 4.81
CA ASN A 18 8.67 10.04 5.19
C ASN A 18 9.96 9.39 4.69
N ASN A 19 9.96 8.96 3.44
CA ASN A 19 11.13 8.35 2.78
C ASN A 19 11.70 7.18 3.60
N PRO A 20 10.91 6.12 3.85
CA PRO A 20 11.36 4.99 4.63
C PRO A 20 12.52 4.26 3.95
N LYS A 21 13.40 3.65 4.73
CA LYS A 21 14.54 2.87 4.20
C LYS A 21 14.29 1.39 4.41
N ASP A 22 14.81 0.58 3.49
CA ASP A 22 14.78 -0.88 3.58
C ASP A 22 13.38 -1.47 3.62
N VAL A 23 12.39 -0.75 3.09
CA VAL A 23 11.02 -1.23 2.93
C VAL A 23 10.96 -2.14 1.72
N ILE A 24 10.26 -3.25 1.85
CA ILE A 24 10.06 -4.18 0.73
C ILE A 24 8.80 -3.75 -0.03
N HIS A 25 8.96 -3.49 -1.32
CA HIS A 25 7.84 -3.14 -2.21
C HIS A 25 7.50 -4.35 -3.06
N HIS A 26 6.29 -4.87 -2.88
CA HIS A 26 5.79 -6.02 -3.65
C HIS A 26 5.06 -5.52 -4.88
N SER A 27 5.38 -6.10 -6.04
CA SER A 27 4.69 -5.80 -7.29
C SER A 27 4.53 -7.09 -8.11
N ASP A 28 3.59 -7.06 -9.07
CA ASP A 28 3.47 -8.15 -10.02
C ASP A 28 4.47 -7.96 -11.17
N ARG A 29 4.41 -8.85 -12.17
CA ARG A 29 5.29 -8.80 -13.33
C ARG A 29 4.76 -7.93 -14.45
N GLY A 30 3.90 -6.95 -14.14
CA GLY A 30 3.43 -6.01 -15.15
C GLY A 30 4.58 -5.25 -15.81
N VAL A 31 4.44 -4.97 -17.10
CA VAL A 31 5.49 -4.29 -17.88
C VAL A 31 5.89 -2.98 -17.24
N GLN A 32 4.95 -2.24 -16.69
CA GLN A 32 5.20 -0.95 -16.06
C GLN A 32 6.12 -1.06 -14.83
N TYR A 33 6.12 -2.20 -14.16
CA TYR A 33 6.98 -2.43 -12.99
C TYR A 33 8.39 -2.91 -13.38
N LEU A 34 8.60 -3.19 -14.66
CA LEU A 34 9.91 -3.60 -15.18
C LEU A 34 10.61 -2.46 -15.92
N SER A 35 10.02 -1.26 -15.93
CA SER A 35 10.61 -0.12 -16.60
C SER A 35 11.89 0.33 -15.88
N ILE A 36 12.81 0.90 -16.66
CA ILE A 36 14.07 1.41 -16.11
C ILE A 36 13.80 2.53 -15.10
N ARG A 37 12.86 3.44 -15.40
CA ARG A 37 12.51 4.56 -14.51
C ARG A 37 12.03 4.05 -13.14
N TYR A 38 11.18 3.04 -13.15
CA TYR A 38 10.63 2.47 -11.92
C TYR A 38 11.73 1.81 -11.09
N THR A 39 12.58 1.02 -11.73
CA THR A 39 13.69 0.33 -11.07
C THR A 39 14.69 1.31 -10.47
N GLU A 40 15.02 2.37 -11.21
CA GLU A 40 15.93 3.43 -10.74
C GLU A 40 15.35 4.16 -9.53
N LYS A 41 14.05 4.48 -9.54
CA LYS A 41 13.39 5.13 -8.41
C LYS A 41 13.44 4.27 -7.16
N MET A 42 13.23 2.96 -7.31
CA MET A 42 13.30 2.04 -6.19
C MET A 42 14.70 2.03 -5.59
N ALA A 43 15.73 1.93 -6.42
CA ALA A 43 17.12 1.92 -5.97
C ALA A 43 17.50 3.23 -5.28
N ASP A 44 17.13 4.37 -5.86
CA ASP A 44 17.43 5.70 -5.31
C ASP A 44 16.74 5.93 -3.97
N SER A 45 15.61 5.28 -3.73
CA SER A 45 14.82 5.45 -2.51
C SER A 45 15.15 4.41 -1.44
N SER A 46 16.13 3.54 -1.68
CA SER A 46 16.49 2.44 -0.76
C SER A 46 15.32 1.50 -0.49
N VAL A 47 14.47 1.29 -1.48
CA VAL A 47 13.33 0.37 -1.41
C VAL A 47 13.71 -0.94 -2.06
N ILE A 48 13.44 -2.04 -1.37
CA ILE A 48 13.77 -3.39 -1.84
C ILE A 48 12.63 -3.90 -2.72
N ALA A 49 12.94 -4.31 -3.94
CA ALA A 49 11.93 -4.81 -4.86
C ALA A 49 11.66 -6.30 -4.62
N SER A 50 10.37 -6.67 -4.59
CA SER A 50 9.94 -8.06 -4.62
C SER A 50 8.93 -8.20 -5.76
N VAL A 51 9.22 -9.05 -6.73
CA VAL A 51 8.36 -9.30 -7.89
C VAL A 51 7.89 -10.74 -7.86
N ASP A 52 6.60 -10.95 -8.05
CA ASP A 52 6.02 -12.29 -8.08
C ASP A 52 6.75 -13.19 -9.06
N THR A 53 7.04 -14.41 -8.62
CA THR A 53 7.58 -15.44 -9.50
C THR A 53 6.43 -16.12 -10.25
N THR A 54 6.76 -16.75 -11.38
CA THR A 54 5.77 -17.47 -12.17
C THR A 54 5.09 -18.54 -11.32
N GLY A 55 3.77 -18.47 -11.23
CA GLY A 55 2.97 -19.45 -10.49
C GLY A 55 2.87 -19.22 -9.00
N ASP A 56 3.50 -18.17 -8.49
CA ASP A 56 3.42 -17.82 -7.06
C ASP A 56 2.91 -16.39 -6.91
N SER A 57 1.69 -16.25 -6.36
CA SER A 57 1.04 -14.97 -6.14
C SER A 57 1.02 -14.56 -4.66
N TYR A 58 1.67 -15.30 -3.78
CA TYR A 58 1.61 -15.01 -2.35
C TYR A 58 2.20 -13.65 -1.99
N ASP A 59 3.25 -13.23 -2.70
CA ASP A 59 3.88 -11.94 -2.43
C ASP A 59 2.95 -10.76 -2.67
N ASN A 60 1.93 -10.95 -3.53
CA ASN A 60 0.98 -9.89 -3.88
C ASN A 60 -0.44 -10.14 -3.33
N ALA A 61 -0.62 -11.15 -2.50
CA ALA A 61 -1.94 -11.56 -2.00
C ALA A 61 -2.63 -10.47 -1.18
N LEU A 62 -1.88 -9.72 -0.40
CA LEU A 62 -2.45 -8.63 0.40
C LEU A 62 -3.01 -7.53 -0.50
N ALA A 63 -2.29 -7.15 -1.53
CA ALA A 63 -2.77 -6.15 -2.48
C ALA A 63 -4.05 -6.59 -3.17
N GLU A 64 -4.13 -7.85 -3.56
CA GLU A 64 -5.34 -8.42 -4.16
C GLU A 64 -6.52 -8.39 -3.20
N THR A 65 -6.28 -8.71 -1.93
CA THR A 65 -7.31 -8.68 -0.89
C THR A 65 -7.84 -7.25 -0.69
N VAL A 66 -6.94 -6.27 -0.57
CA VAL A 66 -7.34 -4.87 -0.38
C VAL A 66 -8.13 -4.37 -1.58
N ASN A 67 -7.70 -4.68 -2.80
CA ASN A 67 -8.43 -4.30 -4.01
C ASN A 67 -9.82 -4.94 -4.07
N GLY A 68 -9.95 -6.19 -3.68
CA GLY A 68 -11.24 -6.88 -3.62
C GLY A 68 -12.18 -6.24 -2.62
N LEU A 69 -11.69 -5.92 -1.44
CA LEU A 69 -12.49 -5.25 -0.42
C LEU A 69 -12.92 -3.85 -0.86
N TYR A 70 -12.03 -3.10 -1.48
CA TYR A 70 -12.36 -1.77 -2.00
C TYR A 70 -13.46 -1.85 -3.05
N LYS A 71 -13.34 -2.75 -4.01
CA LYS A 71 -14.35 -2.92 -5.06
C LYS A 71 -15.71 -3.29 -4.48
N THR A 72 -15.75 -4.16 -3.50
CA THR A 72 -16.99 -4.61 -2.88
C THR A 72 -17.60 -3.56 -1.96
N GLU A 73 -16.79 -2.99 -1.08
CA GLU A 73 -17.28 -2.13 0.00
C GLU A 73 -17.51 -0.68 -0.46
N VAL A 74 -16.79 -0.22 -1.48
CA VAL A 74 -16.93 1.17 -1.96
C VAL A 74 -17.63 1.20 -3.31
N ILE A 75 -17.03 0.58 -4.32
CA ILE A 75 -17.50 0.73 -5.69
C ILE A 75 -18.86 0.08 -5.89
N GLU A 76 -19.03 -1.18 -5.50
CA GLU A 76 -20.30 -1.90 -5.71
C GLU A 76 -21.39 -1.44 -4.75
N TYR A 77 -21.05 -1.25 -3.49
CA TYR A 77 -22.04 -0.88 -2.46
C TYR A 77 -22.63 0.51 -2.69
N LEU A 78 -21.80 1.48 -3.08
CA LEU A 78 -22.22 2.87 -3.22
C LEU A 78 -22.46 3.32 -4.66
N LYS A 79 -22.35 2.42 -5.63
CA LYS A 79 -22.37 2.80 -7.06
C LYS A 79 -23.59 3.60 -7.51
N GLN A 80 -24.73 3.41 -6.86
CA GLN A 80 -25.96 4.12 -7.22
C GLN A 80 -26.01 5.54 -6.63
N GLN A 81 -25.04 5.88 -5.80
CA GLN A 81 -24.96 7.19 -5.16
C GLN A 81 -23.95 8.12 -5.81
N TRP A 82 -23.23 7.61 -6.83
CA TRP A 82 -22.21 8.40 -7.51
C TRP A 82 -22.87 9.44 -8.42
N ARG A 83 -22.53 10.72 -8.22
CA ARG A 83 -22.93 11.82 -9.09
C ARG A 83 -21.83 12.18 -10.08
N ASP A 84 -20.58 12.06 -9.65
CA ASP A 84 -19.40 12.36 -10.46
C ASP A 84 -18.16 11.70 -9.87
N ALA A 85 -17.01 11.90 -10.50
CA ALA A 85 -15.74 11.34 -10.05
C ALA A 85 -15.32 11.84 -8.68
N TYR A 86 -15.74 13.04 -8.31
CA TYR A 86 -15.43 13.62 -6.99
C TYR A 86 -16.06 12.80 -5.86
N ASP A 87 -17.29 12.34 -6.03
CA ASP A 87 -17.96 11.49 -5.04
C ASP A 87 -17.18 10.19 -4.82
N VAL A 88 -16.67 9.58 -5.89
CA VAL A 88 -15.87 8.36 -5.79
C VAL A 88 -14.55 8.63 -5.06
N GLU A 89 -13.90 9.74 -5.40
CA GLU A 89 -12.64 10.13 -4.76
C GLU A 89 -12.81 10.34 -3.26
N LEU A 90 -13.85 11.07 -2.87
CA LEU A 90 -14.12 11.34 -1.45
C LEU A 90 -14.41 10.06 -0.67
N ALA A 91 -15.25 9.19 -1.22
CA ALA A 91 -15.56 7.91 -0.58
C ALA A 91 -14.31 7.02 -0.48
N THR A 92 -13.44 7.05 -1.49
CA THR A 92 -12.19 6.31 -1.48
C THR A 92 -11.26 6.80 -0.37
N LEU A 93 -11.11 8.12 -0.23
CA LEU A 93 -10.27 8.71 0.82
C LEU A 93 -10.79 8.32 2.21
N GLU A 94 -12.09 8.38 2.43
CA GLU A 94 -12.70 7.99 3.70
C GLU A 94 -12.48 6.50 3.99
N TRP A 95 -12.65 5.65 2.98
CA TRP A 95 -12.47 4.22 3.15
C TRP A 95 -11.00 3.86 3.45
N VAL A 96 -10.06 4.49 2.76
CA VAL A 96 -8.62 4.26 2.98
C VAL A 96 -8.24 4.67 4.41
N ASP A 97 -8.69 5.84 4.85
CA ASP A 97 -8.42 6.32 6.20
C ASP A 97 -8.99 5.36 7.26
N TRP A 98 -10.23 4.95 7.08
CA TRP A 98 -10.87 3.99 7.98
C TRP A 98 -10.15 2.64 7.99
N SER A 99 -9.81 2.12 6.80
CA SER A 99 -9.13 0.82 6.69
C SER A 99 -7.75 0.84 7.34
N ASN A 100 -7.04 1.95 7.23
CA ASN A 100 -5.71 2.07 7.82
C ASN A 100 -5.72 2.30 9.33
N LYS A 101 -6.72 3.01 9.85
CA LYS A 101 -6.73 3.44 11.25
C LYS A 101 -7.68 2.68 12.16
N THR A 102 -8.73 2.08 11.60
CA THR A 102 -9.80 1.49 12.41
C THR A 102 -10.02 0.01 12.15
N ARG A 103 -9.99 -0.42 10.89
CA ARG A 103 -10.28 -1.79 10.53
C ARG A 103 -9.25 -2.74 11.13
N LEU A 104 -9.73 -3.80 11.79
CA LEU A 104 -8.86 -4.82 12.39
C LEU A 104 -8.51 -5.89 11.36
N HIS A 105 -7.25 -6.32 11.35
CA HIS A 105 -6.75 -7.32 10.41
C HIS A 105 -6.16 -8.51 11.16
N SER A 106 -6.68 -9.71 10.89
CA SER A 106 -6.24 -10.92 11.59
C SER A 106 -4.75 -11.23 11.41
N LYS A 107 -4.22 -10.94 10.22
CA LYS A 107 -2.81 -11.24 9.89
C LYS A 107 -1.80 -10.42 10.68
N ILE A 108 -2.23 -9.33 11.28
CA ILE A 108 -1.34 -8.49 12.11
C ILE A 108 -1.84 -8.41 13.56
N GLY A 109 -2.59 -9.43 14.00
CA GLY A 109 -3.00 -9.57 15.39
C GLY A 109 -4.24 -8.78 15.77
N TYR A 110 -5.17 -8.61 14.83
CA TYR A 110 -6.45 -7.92 15.04
C TYR A 110 -6.28 -6.47 15.50
N VAL A 111 -5.31 -5.79 14.92
CA VAL A 111 -5.14 -4.34 15.07
C VAL A 111 -5.22 -3.68 13.69
N SER A 112 -5.35 -2.36 13.66
CA SER A 112 -5.30 -1.64 12.39
C SER A 112 -3.86 -1.53 11.88
N PRO A 113 -3.66 -1.31 10.57
CA PRO A 113 -2.32 -1.08 10.03
C PRO A 113 -1.58 0.07 10.73
N PHE A 114 -2.29 1.16 11.02
CA PHE A 114 -1.73 2.31 11.73
C PHE A 114 -1.21 1.92 13.12
N GLU A 115 -1.99 1.17 13.87
CA GLU A 115 -1.61 0.71 15.22
C GLU A 115 -0.43 -0.27 15.16
N PHE A 116 -0.43 -1.18 14.19
CA PHE A 116 0.65 -2.14 14.00
C PHE A 116 1.97 -1.42 13.71
N GLU A 117 1.93 -0.44 12.82
CA GLU A 117 3.11 0.35 12.47
C GLU A 117 3.61 1.17 13.66
N ARG A 118 2.68 1.78 14.41
CA ARG A 118 3.03 2.55 15.61
C ARG A 118 3.77 1.68 16.62
N ARG A 119 3.28 0.48 16.85
CA ARG A 119 3.92 -0.47 17.77
C ARG A 119 5.32 -0.86 17.33
N TYR A 120 5.50 -1.00 16.03
CA TYR A 120 6.82 -1.31 15.48
C TYR A 120 7.83 -0.19 15.78
N TYR A 121 7.46 1.05 15.50
CA TYR A 121 8.37 2.17 15.77
C TYR A 121 8.59 2.41 17.26
N ASP A 122 7.60 2.20 18.08
CA ASP A 122 7.74 2.28 19.54
C ASP A 122 8.73 1.23 20.05
N SER A 123 8.70 0.02 19.52
CA SER A 123 9.62 -1.04 19.90
C SER A 123 11.07 -0.72 19.53
N LEU A 124 11.29 -0.07 18.40
CA LEU A 124 12.63 0.38 18.02
C LEU A 124 13.16 1.43 18.97
N THR A 125 12.32 2.39 19.38
CA THR A 125 12.70 3.44 20.32
C THR A 125 13.06 2.84 21.68
N GLU A 126 12.31 1.86 22.17
CA GLU A 126 12.60 1.17 23.42
C GLU A 126 13.93 0.41 23.36
N SER A 127 14.21 -0.26 22.23
CA SER A 127 15.47 -0.95 22.01
C SER A 127 16.65 0.01 22.08
N ASP A 128 16.53 1.20 21.52
CA ASP A 128 17.55 2.23 21.55
C ASP A 128 17.79 2.72 22.98
N LYS A 129 16.74 2.81 23.81
CA LYS A 129 16.85 3.24 25.20
C LYS A 129 17.54 2.21 26.08
N VAL A 130 17.40 0.93 25.75
CA VAL A 130 17.98 -0.17 26.52
C VAL A 130 19.42 -0.42 26.14
N ALA A 131 19.78 -0.08 24.91
CA ALA A 131 21.15 -0.16 24.45
C ALA A 131 21.98 0.99 24.98
#